data_6a9077f329ea3537eb0d13747d9a0a0b
#
_entry.id   6a9077f329ea3537eb0d13747d9a0a0b
#
_cell.length_a   1.000
_cell.length_b   1.000
_cell.length_c   1.000
_cell.angle_alpha   90.00
_cell.angle_beta   90.00
_cell.angle_gamma   90.00
#
_symmetry.space_group_name_H-M   'P 1'
#
loop_
_entity.id
_entity.type
_entity.pdbx_description
1 polymer ?
#
loop_
_entity_poly.entity_id
_entity_poly.type
_entity_poly.pdbx_seq_one_letter_code
_entity_poly.pdbx_strand_id
1 'polypeptide(L)'
;MIDRPNQVGRLLEQLSAALPIPARVTPELQVLLHEKNGITVPATCNVTWVSYAGDEGGIVCQLDAGTDTGAVLTSLTHLRFDPRLPLARDILTYQKHRVKRLRRQPR
;
A
#
# COMPACT_ATOMS: atom_id res chain seq x y z
N MET A 1 -0.22 12.54 -15.54
CA MET A 1 0.28 11.58 -14.58
C MET A 1 -0.18 11.93 -13.17
N ILE A 2 -0.77 11.00 -12.46
CA ILE A 2 -1.27 11.24 -11.10
C ILE A 2 -0.10 11.37 -10.12
N ASP A 3 0.85 10.45 -10.20
CA ASP A 3 1.99 10.43 -9.31
C ASP A 3 3.20 11.13 -9.94
N ARG A 4 4.01 11.78 -9.11
CA ARG A 4 5.24 12.42 -9.58
C ARG A 4 6.33 11.38 -9.75
N PRO A 5 6.85 11.15 -10.97
CA PRO A 5 7.75 10.03 -11.24
C PRO A 5 9.00 9.98 -10.37
N ASN A 6 9.62 11.13 -10.12
CA ASN A 6 10.85 11.18 -9.32
C ASN A 6 10.62 10.83 -7.85
N GLN A 7 9.49 11.30 -7.30
CA GLN A 7 9.13 11.02 -5.91
C GLN A 7 8.70 9.57 -5.74
N VAL A 8 7.92 9.04 -6.68
CA VAL A 8 7.47 7.66 -6.65
C VAL A 8 8.65 6.71 -6.79
N GLY A 9 9.56 6.96 -7.72
CA GLY A 9 10.74 6.13 -7.92
C GLY A 9 11.62 6.07 -6.68
N ARG A 10 11.84 7.24 -6.06
CA ARG A 10 12.64 7.33 -4.83
C ARG A 10 11.97 6.58 -3.67
N LEU A 11 10.67 6.77 -3.50
CA LEU A 11 9.92 6.09 -2.45
C LEU A 11 9.92 4.58 -2.68
N LEU A 12 9.73 4.15 -3.92
CA LEU A 12 9.75 2.73 -4.26
C LEU A 12 11.09 2.07 -3.93
N GLU A 13 12.21 2.75 -4.23
CA GLU A 13 13.54 2.26 -3.89
C GLU A 13 13.72 2.15 -2.37
N GLN A 14 13.29 3.17 -1.63
CA GLN A 14 13.40 3.19 -0.18
C GLN A 14 12.54 2.09 0.46
N LEU A 15 11.33 1.88 -0.06
CA LEU A 15 10.45 0.81 0.43
C LEU A 15 11.09 -0.56 0.17
N SER A 16 11.60 -0.78 -1.03
CA SER A 16 12.24 -2.04 -1.40
C SER A 16 13.43 -2.36 -0.51
N ALA A 17 14.21 -1.35 -0.14
CA ALA A 17 15.37 -1.52 0.72
C ALA A 17 14.99 -1.80 2.18
N ALA A 18 13.79 -1.42 2.60
CA ALA A 18 13.32 -1.55 3.98
C ALA A 18 12.48 -2.81 4.23
N LEU A 19 12.18 -3.58 3.19
CA LEU A 19 11.35 -4.78 3.32
C LEU A 19 11.99 -5.83 4.24
N PRO A 20 11.20 -6.57 5.03
CA PRO A 20 9.75 -6.44 5.20
C PRO A 20 9.38 -5.26 6.10
N ILE A 21 8.24 -4.64 5.81
CA ILE A 21 7.78 -3.47 6.55
C ILE A 21 6.47 -3.80 7.26
N PRO A 22 6.39 -3.65 8.60
CA PRO A 22 5.13 -3.86 9.31
C PRO A 22 4.08 -2.84 8.89
N ALA A 23 2.87 -3.29 8.64
CA ALA A 23 1.76 -2.46 8.21
C ALA A 23 0.47 -2.89 8.89
N ARG A 24 -0.45 -1.94 9.04
CA ARG A 24 -1.81 -2.20 9.51
C ARG A 24 -2.76 -2.19 8.33
N VAL A 25 -3.65 -3.16 8.32
CA VAL A 25 -4.74 -3.26 7.34
C VAL A 25 -5.96 -2.60 7.97
N THR A 26 -6.57 -1.65 7.24
CA THR A 26 -7.76 -0.97 7.76
C THR A 26 -8.94 -1.96 7.83
N PRO A 27 -9.89 -1.72 8.77
CA PRO A 27 -11.08 -2.59 8.84
C PRO A 27 -11.86 -2.63 7.53
N GLU A 28 -11.94 -1.52 6.82
CA GLU A 28 -12.60 -1.43 5.52
C GLU A 28 -11.96 -2.36 4.50
N LEU A 29 -10.64 -2.40 4.47
CA LEU A 29 -9.90 -3.28 3.57
C LEU A 29 -10.08 -4.75 3.96
N GLN A 30 -10.08 -5.06 5.26
CA GLN A 30 -10.31 -6.42 5.74
C GLN A 30 -11.67 -6.94 5.27
N VAL A 31 -12.72 -6.12 5.41
CA VAL A 31 -14.06 -6.47 4.96
C VAL A 31 -14.11 -6.67 3.46
N LEU A 32 -13.50 -5.76 2.71
CA LEU A 32 -13.49 -5.83 1.25
C LEU A 32 -12.80 -7.10 0.74
N LEU A 33 -11.65 -7.46 1.30
CA LEU A 33 -10.92 -8.66 0.91
C LEU A 33 -11.70 -9.93 1.25
N HIS A 34 -12.37 -9.94 2.40
CA HIS A 34 -13.20 -11.07 2.80
C HIS A 34 -14.40 -11.24 1.86
N GLU A 35 -15.08 -10.16 1.54
CA GLU A 35 -16.29 -10.22 0.69
C GLU A 35 -15.95 -10.57 -0.75
N LYS A 36 -14.89 -9.99 -1.31
CA LYS A 36 -14.55 -10.19 -2.72
C LYS A 36 -13.78 -11.47 -2.99
N ASN A 37 -12.85 -11.82 -2.10
CA ASN A 37 -11.91 -12.91 -2.34
C ASN A 37 -12.03 -14.05 -1.34
N GLY A 38 -12.88 -13.92 -0.32
CA GLY A 38 -13.00 -14.92 0.73
C GLY A 38 -11.75 -15.00 1.61
N ILE A 39 -10.90 -13.98 1.60
CA ILE A 39 -9.62 -13.98 2.30
C ILE A 39 -9.77 -13.26 3.64
N THR A 40 -9.36 -13.92 4.72
CA THR A 40 -9.27 -13.31 6.04
C THR A 40 -7.85 -12.81 6.26
N VAL A 41 -7.69 -11.49 6.34
CA VAL A 41 -6.38 -10.86 6.51
C VAL A 41 -6.23 -10.33 7.94
N PRO A 42 -5.12 -10.62 8.64
CA PRO A 42 -4.89 -10.07 9.96
C PRO A 42 -4.82 -8.54 9.94
N ALA A 43 -5.14 -7.91 11.06
CA ALA A 43 -5.08 -6.45 11.18
C ALA A 43 -3.64 -5.92 11.03
N THR A 44 -2.64 -6.74 11.34
CA THR A 44 -1.22 -6.38 11.17
C THR A 44 -0.55 -7.44 10.32
N CYS A 45 0.13 -7.01 9.26
CA CYS A 45 0.87 -7.87 8.35
C CYS A 45 2.17 -7.18 7.97
N ASN A 46 3.07 -7.93 7.31
CA ASN A 46 4.27 -7.36 6.74
C ASN A 46 4.09 -7.13 5.24
N VAL A 47 4.56 -5.99 4.76
CA VAL A 47 4.75 -5.76 3.33
C VAL A 47 6.04 -6.47 2.93
N THR A 48 5.95 -7.40 1.99
CA THR A 48 7.08 -8.24 1.57
C THR A 48 7.58 -7.92 0.16
N TRP A 49 6.82 -7.15 -0.59
CA TRP A 49 7.19 -6.79 -1.96
C TRP A 49 6.41 -5.53 -2.38
N VAL A 50 7.04 -4.67 -3.17
CA VAL A 50 6.43 -3.46 -3.70
C VAL A 50 6.74 -3.32 -5.19
N SER A 51 5.80 -2.71 -5.92
CA SER A 51 5.96 -2.41 -7.33
C SER A 51 5.09 -1.22 -7.71
N TYR A 52 5.34 -0.65 -8.87
CA TYR A 52 4.54 0.46 -9.38
C TYR A 52 3.65 -0.02 -10.53
N ALA A 53 2.34 0.21 -10.40
CA ALA A 53 1.35 -0.25 -11.37
C ALA A 53 0.75 0.90 -12.21
N GLY A 54 1.43 2.06 -12.25
CA GLY A 54 0.97 3.19 -13.04
C GLY A 54 -0.12 3.99 -12.34
N ASP A 55 -0.82 4.84 -13.12
CA ASP A 55 -1.81 5.75 -12.57
C ASP A 55 -3.02 5.05 -11.94
N GLU A 56 -3.39 3.89 -12.45
CA GLU A 56 -4.55 3.16 -11.93
C GLU A 56 -4.28 2.49 -10.59
N GLY A 57 -3.09 1.90 -10.41
CA GLY A 57 -2.76 1.14 -9.22
C GLY A 57 -1.82 1.86 -8.24
N GLY A 58 -0.98 2.76 -8.77
CA GLY A 58 0.06 3.40 -7.97
C GLY A 58 1.07 2.40 -7.43
N ILE A 59 1.56 2.62 -6.22
CA ILE A 59 2.44 1.66 -5.55
C ILE A 59 1.59 0.52 -4.99
N VAL A 60 1.89 -0.69 -5.44
CA VAL A 60 1.20 -1.92 -5.03
C VAL A 60 2.10 -2.68 -4.06
N CYS A 61 1.52 -3.18 -2.99
CA CYS A 61 2.21 -3.93 -1.95
C CYS A 61 1.71 -5.35 -1.89
N GLN A 62 2.64 -6.30 -1.69
CA GLN A 62 2.29 -7.67 -1.37
C GLN A 62 2.34 -7.84 0.14
N LEU A 63 1.28 -8.38 0.71
CA LEU A 63 1.16 -8.62 2.14
C LEU A 63 1.38 -10.09 2.45
N ASP A 64 2.09 -10.34 3.56
CA ASP A 64 2.18 -11.67 4.16
C ASP A 64 0.96 -11.85 5.07
N ALA A 65 -0.05 -12.52 4.54
CA ALA A 65 -1.33 -12.72 5.24
C ALA A 65 -1.45 -14.11 5.88
N GLY A 66 -0.35 -14.85 5.91
CA GLY A 66 -0.33 -16.20 6.45
C GLY A 66 -0.17 -17.25 5.35
N THR A 67 0.16 -18.48 5.79
CA THR A 67 0.57 -19.55 4.87
C THR A 67 -0.54 -20.08 3.98
N ASP A 68 -1.81 -19.97 4.42
CA ASP A 68 -2.93 -20.57 3.71
C ASP A 68 -3.63 -19.65 2.72
N THR A 69 -3.32 -18.35 2.76
CA THR A 69 -4.01 -17.35 1.96
C THR A 69 -3.29 -16.97 0.67
N GLY A 70 -2.03 -17.38 0.52
CA GLY A 70 -1.23 -16.96 -0.63
C GLY A 70 -0.88 -15.47 -0.59
N ALA A 71 -0.49 -14.93 -1.74
CA ALA A 71 -0.10 -13.53 -1.85
C ALA A 71 -1.35 -12.64 -1.93
N VAL A 72 -1.39 -11.61 -1.10
CA VAL A 72 -2.43 -10.58 -1.13
C VAL A 72 -1.81 -9.30 -1.64
N LEU A 73 -2.32 -8.75 -2.74
CA LEU A 73 -1.85 -7.50 -3.31
C LEU A 73 -2.85 -6.39 -3.02
N THR A 74 -2.33 -5.25 -2.58
CA THR A 74 -3.17 -4.07 -2.32
C THR A 74 -2.37 -2.79 -2.57
N SER A 75 -3.08 -1.68 -2.76
CA SER A 75 -2.44 -0.38 -2.91
C SER A 75 -1.84 0.09 -1.59
N LEU A 76 -0.69 0.75 -1.66
CA LEU A 76 -0.06 1.39 -0.51
C LEU A 76 -1.01 2.36 0.20
N THR A 77 -1.94 2.99 -0.53
CA THR A 77 -2.90 3.94 0.03
C THR A 77 -3.88 3.30 1.02
N HIS A 78 -4.08 2.00 0.97
CA HIS A 78 -5.01 1.29 1.85
C HIS A 78 -4.36 0.78 3.14
N LEU A 79 -3.07 1.02 3.31
CA LEU A 79 -2.33 0.55 4.48
C LEU A 79 -2.03 1.70 5.44
N ARG A 80 -1.80 1.36 6.70
CA ARG A 80 -1.36 2.32 7.72
C ARG A 80 -0.05 1.84 8.31
N PHE A 81 0.82 2.79 8.63
CA PHE A 81 2.16 2.50 9.12
C PHE A 81 2.42 3.20 10.43
N ASP A 82 3.30 2.62 11.26
CA ASP A 82 3.73 3.24 12.51
C ASP A 82 4.42 4.58 12.19
N PRO A 83 3.97 5.70 12.79
CA PRO A 83 4.58 7.00 12.52
C PRO A 83 6.05 7.11 12.95
N ARG A 84 6.54 6.15 13.74
CA ARG A 84 7.95 6.12 14.14
C ARG A 84 8.88 5.52 13.09
N LEU A 85 8.32 4.88 12.05
CA LEU A 85 9.14 4.35 10.95
C LEU A 85 9.80 5.49 10.17
N PRO A 86 11.08 5.34 9.76
CA PRO A 86 11.76 6.40 9.01
C PRO A 86 11.03 6.84 7.74
N LEU A 87 10.35 5.92 7.07
CA LEU A 87 9.63 6.20 5.83
C LEU A 87 8.18 6.65 6.04
N ALA A 88 7.68 6.66 7.29
CA ALA A 88 6.27 6.94 7.56
C ALA A 88 5.81 8.27 6.98
N ARG A 89 6.63 9.30 7.08
CA ARG A 89 6.32 10.63 6.58
C ARG A 89 6.17 10.65 5.06
N ASP A 90 7.12 10.03 4.36
CA ASP A 90 7.09 9.98 2.89
C ASP A 90 5.94 9.13 2.39
N ILE A 91 5.64 8.02 3.07
CA ILE A 91 4.49 7.18 2.76
C ILE A 91 3.20 7.98 2.91
N LEU A 92 3.04 8.69 4.03
CA LEU A 92 1.84 9.49 4.30
C LEU A 92 1.65 10.59 3.26
N THR A 93 2.73 11.27 2.90
CA THR A 93 2.70 12.30 1.86
C THR A 93 2.24 11.73 0.53
N TYR A 94 2.76 10.59 0.15
CA TYR A 94 2.36 9.89 -1.08
C TYR A 94 0.87 9.52 -1.03
N GLN A 95 0.42 8.92 0.08
CA GLN A 95 -0.97 8.49 0.24
C GLN A 95 -1.94 9.66 0.10
N LYS A 96 -1.65 10.77 0.77
CA LYS A 96 -2.50 11.97 0.72
C LYS A 96 -2.53 12.58 -0.68
N HIS A 97 -1.38 12.68 -1.33
CA HIS A 97 -1.28 13.23 -2.68
C HIS A 97 -2.11 12.40 -3.67
N ARG A 98 -1.97 11.09 -3.61
CA ARG A 98 -2.67 10.19 -4.53
C ARG A 98 -4.17 10.25 -4.34
N VAL A 99 -4.66 10.21 -3.11
CA VAL A 99 -6.10 10.30 -2.81
C VAL A 99 -6.66 11.64 -3.31
N LYS A 100 -5.95 12.73 -3.07
CA LYS A 100 -6.37 14.06 -3.52
C LYS A 100 -6.45 14.14 -5.04
N ARG A 101 -5.47 13.60 -5.76
CA ARG A 101 -5.43 13.63 -7.22
C ARG A 101 -6.53 12.76 -7.83
N LEU A 102 -6.78 11.59 -7.25
CA LEU A 102 -7.85 10.70 -7.73
C LEU A 102 -9.22 11.34 -7.58
N ARG A 103 -9.46 12.08 -6.49
CA ARG A 103 -10.73 12.79 -6.27
C ARG A 103 -10.97 13.90 -7.29
N ARG A 104 -9.92 14.51 -7.82
CA ARG A 104 -10.00 15.60 -8.80
C ARG A 104 -10.07 15.12 -10.23
N GLN A 105 -9.86 13.85 -10.47
CA GLN A 105 -9.84 13.31 -11.82
C GLN A 105 -11.27 13.21 -12.35
N PRO A 106 -11.59 13.79 -13.52
CA PRO A 106 -12.90 13.66 -14.13
C PRO A 106 -13.13 12.20 -14.54
N ARG A 107 -14.37 11.80 -14.43
CA ARG A 107 -14.77 10.45 -14.82
C ARG A 107 -15.49 10.47 -16.16
#